data_03f1aac58b58b9bd6f93a22f166ffa92
#
_entry.id   03f1aac58b58b9bd6f93a22f166ffa92
#
_cell.length_a   1.000
_cell.length_b   1.000
_cell.length_c   1.000
_cell.angle_alpha   90.00
_cell.angle_beta   90.00
_cell.angle_gamma   90.00
#
_symmetry.space_group_name_H-M   'P 1'
#
loop_
_entity.id
_entity.type
_entity.pdbx_description
1 polymer ?
#
loop_
_entity_poly.entity_id
_entity_poly.type
_entity_poly.pdbx_seq_one_letter_code
_entity_poly.pdbx_strand_id
1 'polypeptide(L)'
;MKKIALFSIPAHGHTNPMLPVAKELVERGNKVRFYSFNEFEQKINNTGAVFVSCDSFLPELTSEEEQKIKNISLTEMSIQDIRITLAMNDFLEKEFKEFKPDVVYTDSVCFWGKLNAWKYNVPMVVSTSTFAFNEFSSKYRKLKPAELADMIFGLPKISKELKTLEPYGYHVKNTLSLVQNDNSTDSIVYTSENFQPCSESFSDHYLFAGPSVFSKVMPLKKKDRPLVYISMGTVINERPDFYSKCIEALKALNVDVIISYGKFMDISILGTLPENVKAYPYVDQLDVLSKTDVFITHCGMNSVSESLYMAAPMVLYPQTGEQYAVARRVTEINAGTMLNDDSAEGIRNAVQEILNNNSYSEAAMKCCEDFRNCPGTKGAAEFIENAPNTSDGIDIISELHKSRGKLMLCYWLIAIAVLVAAGFLIGWSYVWIIGVAAGVLSTPIVNVIQDKQYEKLAEKKRKLKS
;
A
#
# COMPACT_ATOMS: atom_id res chain seq x y z
N MET A 1 -23.77 7.07 18.17
CA MET A 1 -22.63 7.89 18.59
C MET A 1 -21.60 6.97 19.24
N LYS A 2 -20.46 6.76 18.61
CA LYS A 2 -19.35 5.96 19.14
C LYS A 2 -18.16 6.84 19.54
N LYS A 3 -17.27 6.31 20.37
CA LYS A 3 -15.95 6.87 20.68
C LYS A 3 -14.93 6.14 19.83
N ILE A 4 -14.24 6.84 18.94
CA ILE A 4 -13.33 6.24 17.95
C ILE A 4 -11.92 6.82 18.16
N ALA A 5 -10.94 5.94 18.37
CA ALA A 5 -9.54 6.29 18.47
C ALA A 5 -8.83 6.02 17.14
N LEU A 6 -8.29 7.08 16.52
CA LEU A 6 -7.52 7.00 15.28
C LEU A 6 -6.02 7.04 15.58
N PHE A 7 -5.25 6.20 14.90
CA PHE A 7 -3.79 6.16 15.05
C PHE A 7 -3.10 6.19 13.69
N SER A 8 -2.14 7.09 13.50
CA SER A 8 -1.30 7.16 12.31
C SER A 8 0.18 7.29 12.65
N ILE A 9 1.04 6.97 11.69
CA ILE A 9 2.48 7.21 11.76
C ILE A 9 2.83 8.60 11.21
N PRO A 10 4.03 9.17 11.47
CA PRO A 10 4.46 10.47 10.96
C PRO A 10 4.81 10.42 9.47
N ALA A 11 3.81 10.09 8.63
CA ALA A 11 3.98 10.00 7.19
C ALA A 11 2.73 10.50 6.46
N HIS A 12 2.92 11.45 5.53
CA HIS A 12 1.81 12.04 4.77
C HIS A 12 0.98 11.00 3.99
N GLY A 13 1.65 10.00 3.40
CA GLY A 13 0.98 8.93 2.66
C GLY A 13 0.05 8.05 3.49
N HIS A 14 0.27 8.00 4.80
CA HIS A 14 -0.49 7.20 5.76
C HIS A 14 -1.55 8.02 6.51
N THR A 15 -1.21 9.25 6.92
CA THR A 15 -2.14 10.12 7.66
C THR A 15 -3.18 10.77 6.76
N ASN A 16 -2.77 11.30 5.59
CA ASN A 16 -3.69 12.02 4.71
C ASN A 16 -4.93 11.19 4.30
N PRO A 17 -4.83 9.89 3.95
CA PRO A 17 -6.02 9.09 3.60
C PRO A 17 -7.03 8.96 4.73
N MET A 18 -6.61 9.06 5.99
CA MET A 18 -7.49 8.93 7.16
C MET A 18 -8.25 10.22 7.49
N LEU A 19 -7.73 11.40 7.11
CA LEU A 19 -8.33 12.70 7.46
C LEU A 19 -9.79 12.85 7.03
N PRO A 20 -10.17 12.45 5.84
CA PRO A 20 -11.54 12.52 5.36
C PRO A 20 -12.51 11.64 6.08
N VAL A 21 -12.03 10.44 6.36
CA VAL A 21 -12.81 9.48 7.14
C VAL A 21 -13.01 10.02 8.56
N ALA A 22 -11.97 10.63 9.15
CA ALA A 22 -12.09 11.31 10.45
C ALA A 22 -13.15 12.43 10.41
N LYS A 23 -13.15 13.24 9.35
CA LYS A 23 -14.15 14.29 9.16
C LYS A 23 -15.57 13.73 9.05
N GLU A 24 -15.78 12.73 8.21
CA GLU A 24 -17.08 12.07 8.05
C GLU A 24 -17.57 11.46 9.37
N LEU A 25 -16.69 10.81 10.14
CA LEU A 25 -17.02 10.24 11.44
C LEU A 25 -17.48 11.33 12.44
N VAL A 26 -16.81 12.49 12.46
CA VAL A 26 -17.20 13.64 13.30
C VAL A 26 -18.55 14.21 12.84
N GLU A 27 -18.74 14.40 11.54
CA GLU A 27 -20.00 14.92 10.96
C GLU A 27 -21.18 14.00 11.23
N ARG A 28 -20.96 12.70 11.39
CA ARG A 28 -21.96 11.69 11.85
C ARG A 28 -22.22 11.73 13.36
N GLY A 29 -21.56 12.63 14.11
CA GLY A 29 -21.74 12.83 15.54
C GLY A 29 -20.93 11.91 16.44
N ASN A 30 -19.91 11.22 15.93
CA ASN A 30 -19.02 10.41 16.73
C ASN A 30 -18.00 11.28 17.49
N LYS A 31 -17.52 10.80 18.65
CA LYS A 31 -16.41 11.38 19.37
C LYS A 31 -15.11 10.78 18.85
N VAL A 32 -14.30 11.59 18.17
CA VAL A 32 -13.08 11.15 17.49
C VAL A 32 -11.87 11.75 18.20
N ARG A 33 -10.93 10.91 18.66
CA ARG A 33 -9.57 11.31 19.05
C ARG A 33 -8.59 10.78 18.01
N PHE A 34 -7.71 11.65 17.53
CA PHE A 34 -6.73 11.30 16.51
C PHE A 34 -5.31 11.45 17.11
N TYR A 35 -4.69 10.32 17.41
CA TYR A 35 -3.33 10.20 17.91
C TYR A 35 -2.37 10.25 16.74
N SER A 36 -1.61 11.34 16.62
CA SER A 36 -0.71 11.61 15.50
C SER A 36 0.38 12.60 15.91
N PHE A 37 1.01 13.25 14.96
CA PHE A 37 2.19 14.09 15.14
C PHE A 37 1.89 15.55 14.81
N ASN A 38 2.65 16.49 15.43
CA ASN A 38 2.38 17.93 15.37
C ASN A 38 2.32 18.49 13.95
N GLU A 39 3.04 17.91 13.00
CA GLU A 39 2.98 18.33 11.59
C GLU A 39 1.58 18.16 10.96
N PHE A 40 0.74 17.28 11.53
CA PHE A 40 -0.63 17.04 11.08
C PHE A 40 -1.69 17.74 11.93
N GLU A 41 -1.33 18.40 13.03
CA GLU A 41 -2.26 18.99 13.99
C GLU A 41 -3.33 19.86 13.30
N GLN A 42 -2.90 20.82 12.48
CA GLN A 42 -3.83 21.72 11.80
C GLN A 42 -4.80 20.96 10.88
N LYS A 43 -4.29 19.98 10.14
CA LYS A 43 -5.12 19.16 9.23
C LYS A 43 -6.13 18.33 10.00
N ILE A 44 -5.72 17.75 11.14
CA ILE A 44 -6.59 16.93 12.00
C ILE A 44 -7.65 17.82 12.67
N ASN A 45 -7.28 18.96 13.22
CA ASN A 45 -8.20 19.91 13.83
C ASN A 45 -9.26 20.41 12.82
N ASN A 46 -8.88 20.59 11.55
CA ASN A 46 -9.81 20.95 10.47
C ASN A 46 -10.86 19.86 10.17
N THR A 47 -10.65 18.62 10.61
CA THR A 47 -11.68 17.55 10.53
C THR A 47 -12.72 17.62 11.63
N GLY A 48 -12.46 18.39 12.70
CA GLY A 48 -13.24 18.41 13.94
C GLY A 48 -12.90 17.29 14.92
N ALA A 49 -11.96 16.41 14.61
CA ALA A 49 -11.42 15.42 15.55
C ALA A 49 -10.51 16.11 16.59
N VAL A 50 -10.46 15.53 17.78
CA VAL A 50 -9.53 16.00 18.83
C VAL A 50 -8.13 15.46 18.51
N PHE A 51 -7.20 16.36 18.20
CA PHE A 51 -5.80 15.99 18.02
C PHE A 51 -5.14 15.63 19.34
N VAL A 52 -4.38 14.54 19.37
CA VAL A 52 -3.58 14.09 20.51
C VAL A 52 -2.15 13.85 20.02
N SER A 53 -1.21 14.68 20.51
CA SER A 53 0.19 14.64 20.07
C SER A 53 0.92 13.41 20.59
N CYS A 54 1.67 12.77 19.71
CA CYS A 54 2.57 11.65 19.97
C CYS A 54 4.05 12.00 19.80
N ASP A 55 4.41 13.25 19.51
CA ASP A 55 5.80 13.67 19.22
C ASP A 55 6.79 13.37 20.34
N SER A 56 6.37 13.54 21.59
CA SER A 56 7.24 13.30 22.75
C SER A 56 7.73 11.85 22.90
N PHE A 57 7.16 10.92 22.14
CA PHE A 57 7.53 9.50 22.16
C PHE A 57 8.39 9.09 20.98
N LEU A 58 8.61 10.00 20.00
CA LEU A 58 9.56 9.77 18.95
C LEU A 58 10.99 9.99 19.47
N PRO A 59 11.97 9.20 18.99
CA PRO A 59 13.36 9.47 19.29
C PRO A 59 13.75 10.83 18.73
N GLU A 60 14.49 11.63 19.49
CA GLU A 60 15.13 12.84 18.95
C GLU A 60 16.21 12.38 17.97
N LEU A 61 16.08 12.81 16.71
CA LEU A 61 16.99 12.44 15.63
C LEU A 61 17.89 13.62 15.27
N THR A 62 19.16 13.32 15.09
CA THR A 62 20.06 14.25 14.43
C THR A 62 19.82 14.27 12.93
N SER A 63 20.21 15.35 12.24
CA SER A 63 20.05 15.46 10.78
C SER A 63 20.72 14.30 10.00
N GLU A 64 21.79 13.70 10.54
CA GLU A 64 22.43 12.51 9.97
C GLU A 64 21.57 11.24 10.16
N GLU A 65 20.88 11.13 11.29
CA GLU A 65 19.99 10.01 11.58
C GLU A 65 18.71 10.11 10.77
N GLU A 66 18.16 11.32 10.55
CA GLU A 66 17.04 11.55 9.64
C GLU A 66 17.33 11.09 8.20
N GLN A 67 18.55 11.35 7.71
CA GLN A 67 18.98 10.84 6.39
C GLN A 67 19.13 9.32 6.36
N LYS A 68 19.61 8.72 7.46
CA LYS A 68 19.72 7.25 7.59
C LYS A 68 18.37 6.56 7.64
N ILE A 69 17.36 7.18 8.29
CA ILE A 69 16.00 6.63 8.38
C ILE A 69 15.35 6.45 7.00
N LYS A 70 15.67 7.28 6.02
CA LYS A 70 15.19 7.08 4.64
C LYS A 70 15.60 5.74 4.02
N ASN A 71 16.60 5.06 4.60
CA ASN A 71 17.18 3.80 4.11
C ASN A 71 17.20 2.66 5.13
N ILE A 72 16.46 2.80 6.27
CA ILE A 72 16.43 1.73 7.27
C ILE A 72 15.66 0.52 6.75
N SER A 73 16.03 -0.66 7.24
CA SER A 73 15.38 -1.91 6.87
C SER A 73 13.99 -2.04 7.51
N LEU A 74 13.12 -2.89 6.92
CA LEU A 74 11.81 -3.20 7.51
C LEU A 74 11.94 -3.78 8.92
N THR A 75 12.99 -4.55 9.18
CA THR A 75 13.31 -5.09 10.50
C THR A 75 13.58 -3.97 11.51
N GLU A 76 14.41 -3.00 11.15
CA GLU A 76 14.75 -1.87 12.03
C GLU A 76 13.55 -0.96 12.28
N MET A 77 12.73 -0.67 11.25
CA MET A 77 11.47 0.05 11.40
C MET A 77 10.55 -0.65 12.40
N SER A 78 10.35 -1.97 12.24
CA SER A 78 9.50 -2.74 13.14
C SER A 78 10.00 -2.73 14.59
N ILE A 79 11.31 -2.79 14.80
CA ILE A 79 11.92 -2.71 16.13
C ILE A 79 11.70 -1.31 16.74
N GLN A 80 11.84 -0.25 15.96
CA GLN A 80 11.56 1.12 16.40
C GLN A 80 10.09 1.28 16.81
N ASP A 81 9.15 0.78 16.01
CA ASP A 81 7.72 0.86 16.32
C ASP A 81 7.35 0.11 17.61
N ILE A 82 8.02 -1.02 17.88
CA ILE A 82 7.87 -1.75 19.15
C ILE A 82 8.38 -0.89 20.32
N ARG A 83 9.51 -0.22 20.17
CA ARG A 83 10.09 0.66 21.21
C ARG A 83 9.24 1.91 21.43
N ILE A 84 8.72 2.51 20.38
CA ILE A 84 7.75 3.61 20.49
C ILE A 84 6.49 3.14 21.22
N THR A 85 5.98 1.95 20.90
CA THR A 85 4.83 1.37 21.61
C THR A 85 5.10 1.23 23.12
N LEU A 86 6.29 0.79 23.50
CA LEU A 86 6.71 0.67 24.90
C LEU A 86 6.79 2.05 25.57
N ALA A 87 7.40 3.03 24.90
CA ALA A 87 7.49 4.40 25.40
C ALA A 87 6.11 5.05 25.60
N MET A 88 5.13 4.71 24.78
CA MET A 88 3.76 5.22 24.84
C MET A 88 2.88 4.44 25.84
N ASN A 89 3.37 3.35 26.46
CA ASN A 89 2.51 2.45 27.23
C ASN A 89 1.67 3.16 28.30
N ASP A 90 2.30 3.93 29.22
CA ASP A 90 1.61 4.58 30.35
C ASP A 90 0.65 5.67 29.86
N PHE A 91 1.05 6.39 28.82
CA PHE A 91 0.21 7.41 28.18
C PHE A 91 -1.04 6.77 27.57
N LEU A 92 -0.88 5.75 26.74
CA LEU A 92 -2.01 5.09 26.08
C LEU A 92 -2.88 4.31 27.08
N GLU A 93 -2.30 3.75 28.13
CA GLU A 93 -3.07 3.14 29.20
C GLU A 93 -4.02 4.15 29.86
N LYS A 94 -3.55 5.37 30.15
CA LYS A 94 -4.39 6.45 30.68
C LYS A 94 -5.48 6.84 29.67
N GLU A 95 -5.07 7.07 28.40
CA GLU A 95 -6.00 7.46 27.34
C GLU A 95 -7.12 6.43 27.13
N PHE A 96 -6.80 5.13 27.08
CA PHE A 96 -7.78 4.06 26.90
C PHE A 96 -8.72 3.94 28.12
N LYS A 97 -8.21 4.15 29.34
CA LYS A 97 -9.04 4.16 30.56
C LYS A 97 -10.01 5.34 30.64
N GLU A 98 -9.58 6.53 30.18
CA GLU A 98 -10.37 7.76 30.21
C GLU A 98 -11.33 7.85 29.02
N PHE A 99 -10.83 7.66 27.81
CA PHE A 99 -11.62 7.80 26.59
C PHE A 99 -12.52 6.60 26.37
N LYS A 100 -12.06 5.38 26.65
CA LYS A 100 -12.76 4.10 26.45
C LYS A 100 -13.30 4.00 25.02
N PRO A 101 -12.42 3.87 24.01
CA PRO A 101 -12.85 3.79 22.63
C PRO A 101 -13.71 2.55 22.38
N ASP A 102 -14.79 2.71 21.60
CA ASP A 102 -15.63 1.62 21.11
C ASP A 102 -14.99 0.93 19.90
N VAL A 103 -14.18 1.66 19.14
CA VAL A 103 -13.46 1.18 17.95
C VAL A 103 -12.10 1.88 17.85
N VAL A 104 -11.09 1.13 17.44
CA VAL A 104 -9.77 1.66 17.03
C VAL A 104 -9.70 1.63 15.51
N TYR A 105 -9.39 2.77 14.89
CA TYR A 105 -9.07 2.87 13.47
C TYR A 105 -7.60 3.24 13.32
N THR A 106 -6.76 2.33 12.85
CA THR A 106 -5.30 2.47 12.87
C THR A 106 -4.68 2.24 11.51
N ASP A 107 -3.62 2.99 11.20
CA ASP A 107 -2.81 2.72 10.02
C ASP A 107 -2.18 1.33 10.07
N SER A 108 -1.99 0.72 8.90
CA SER A 108 -1.54 -0.67 8.74
C SER A 108 -0.16 -0.96 9.30
N VAL A 109 0.70 0.06 9.41
CA VAL A 109 2.05 -0.05 9.99
C VAL A 109 2.18 0.65 11.34
N CYS A 110 1.09 1.20 11.89
CA CYS A 110 1.08 1.81 13.21
C CYS A 110 0.94 0.74 14.30
N PHE A 111 2.08 0.24 14.82
CA PHE A 111 2.08 -0.88 15.77
C PHE A 111 1.42 -0.52 17.10
N TRP A 112 1.62 0.69 17.61
CA TRP A 112 0.99 1.12 18.88
C TRP A 112 -0.54 1.18 18.81
N GLY A 113 -1.12 1.48 17.63
CA GLY A 113 -2.56 1.41 17.44
C GLY A 113 -3.08 -0.02 17.48
N LYS A 114 -2.47 -0.94 16.70
CA LYS A 114 -2.83 -2.36 16.66
C LYS A 114 -2.65 -3.04 18.01
N LEU A 115 -1.49 -2.87 18.63
CA LEU A 115 -1.15 -3.52 19.90
C LEU A 115 -2.07 -3.08 21.04
N ASN A 116 -2.46 -1.79 21.09
CA ASN A 116 -3.39 -1.33 22.09
C ASN A 116 -4.83 -1.80 21.82
N ALA A 117 -5.27 -1.87 20.58
CA ALA A 117 -6.56 -2.48 20.24
C ALA A 117 -6.64 -3.92 20.76
N TRP A 118 -5.59 -4.73 20.53
CA TRP A 118 -5.52 -6.10 21.06
C TRP A 118 -5.42 -6.16 22.58
N LYS A 119 -4.56 -5.36 23.21
CA LYS A 119 -4.39 -5.32 24.68
C LYS A 119 -5.69 -5.03 25.40
N TYR A 120 -6.48 -4.09 24.90
CA TYR A 120 -7.75 -3.68 25.51
C TYR A 120 -8.98 -4.36 24.93
N ASN A 121 -8.80 -5.33 24.02
CA ASN A 121 -9.86 -6.05 23.33
C ASN A 121 -10.92 -5.13 22.71
N VAL A 122 -10.45 -4.06 22.04
CA VAL A 122 -11.29 -3.11 21.33
C VAL A 122 -11.37 -3.53 19.85
N PRO A 123 -12.57 -3.57 19.23
CA PRO A 123 -12.70 -3.79 17.80
C PRO A 123 -11.79 -2.85 17.00
N MET A 124 -11.12 -3.40 16.00
CA MET A 124 -10.11 -2.67 15.23
C MET A 124 -10.44 -2.72 13.73
N VAL A 125 -10.32 -1.57 13.09
CA VAL A 125 -10.31 -1.43 11.62
C VAL A 125 -8.94 -0.90 11.20
N VAL A 126 -8.34 -1.50 10.18
CA VAL A 126 -7.01 -1.13 9.69
C VAL A 126 -7.13 -0.28 8.42
N SER A 127 -6.43 0.86 8.42
CA SER A 127 -6.27 1.76 7.27
C SER A 127 -5.12 1.30 6.42
N THR A 128 -5.36 0.91 5.18
CA THR A 128 -4.35 0.46 4.23
C THR A 128 -4.17 1.50 3.12
N SER A 129 -3.07 2.25 3.21
CA SER A 129 -2.75 3.38 2.32
C SER A 129 -2.16 2.99 0.96
N THR A 130 -1.91 1.71 0.76
CA THR A 130 -1.41 1.10 -0.49
C THR A 130 -2.31 -0.07 -0.89
N PHE A 131 -1.86 -0.95 -1.79
CA PHE A 131 -2.56 -2.21 -2.01
C PHE A 131 -2.59 -3.08 -0.75
N ALA A 132 -3.67 -3.80 -0.57
CA ALA A 132 -3.67 -4.93 0.36
C ALA A 132 -2.82 -6.07 -0.20
N PHE A 133 -1.93 -6.62 0.63
CA PHE A 133 -1.03 -7.69 0.22
C PHE A 133 -1.32 -8.98 0.99
N ASN A 134 -1.37 -10.08 0.24
CA ASN A 134 -1.41 -11.45 0.73
C ASN A 134 -0.50 -12.33 -0.14
N GLU A 135 -0.54 -13.64 0.00
CA GLU A 135 0.30 -14.57 -0.77
C GLU A 135 0.10 -14.48 -2.29
N PHE A 136 -1.06 -14.01 -2.78
CA PHE A 136 -1.35 -13.83 -4.19
C PHE A 136 -0.94 -12.44 -4.70
N SER A 137 -1.39 -11.39 -4.06
CA SER A 137 -1.13 -10.00 -4.48
C SER A 137 0.33 -9.58 -4.22
N SER A 138 1.04 -10.21 -3.27
CA SER A 138 2.47 -9.95 -3.04
C SER A 138 3.37 -10.26 -4.24
N LYS A 139 2.92 -11.11 -5.18
CA LYS A 139 3.62 -11.40 -6.44
C LYS A 139 3.76 -10.16 -7.35
N TYR A 140 3.01 -9.11 -7.08
CA TYR A 140 3.12 -7.82 -7.77
C TYR A 140 4.32 -6.99 -7.31
N ARG A 141 4.80 -7.20 -6.07
CA ARG A 141 5.96 -6.49 -5.53
C ARG A 141 7.25 -7.03 -6.15
N LYS A 142 8.18 -6.13 -6.43
CA LYS A 142 9.55 -6.48 -6.81
C LYS A 142 10.46 -6.34 -5.59
N LEU A 143 10.66 -7.43 -4.87
CA LEU A 143 11.57 -7.46 -3.73
C LEU A 143 13.01 -7.64 -4.21
N LYS A 144 13.93 -6.84 -3.67
CA LYS A 144 15.36 -7.05 -3.86
C LYS A 144 15.81 -8.23 -2.99
N PRO A 145 16.86 -8.99 -3.39
CA PRO A 145 17.37 -10.08 -2.57
C PRO A 145 17.73 -9.67 -1.14
N ALA A 146 18.26 -8.45 -0.94
CA ALA A 146 18.56 -7.90 0.37
C ALA A 146 17.30 -7.67 1.22
N GLU A 147 16.21 -7.19 0.65
CA GLU A 147 14.92 -6.99 1.34
C GLU A 147 14.33 -8.34 1.77
N LEU A 148 14.40 -9.34 0.88
CA LEU A 148 13.96 -10.70 1.22
C LEU A 148 14.79 -11.31 2.35
N ALA A 149 16.12 -11.12 2.31
CA ALA A 149 17.02 -11.55 3.38
C ALA A 149 16.69 -10.84 4.70
N ASP A 150 16.48 -9.51 4.68
CA ASP A 150 16.06 -8.74 5.86
C ASP A 150 14.76 -9.28 6.45
N MET A 151 13.76 -9.55 5.63
CA MET A 151 12.49 -10.14 6.10
C MET A 151 12.69 -11.50 6.79
N ILE A 152 13.50 -12.39 6.21
CA ILE A 152 13.72 -13.74 6.75
C ILE A 152 14.53 -13.69 8.04
N PHE A 153 15.67 -12.98 8.03
CA PHE A 153 16.61 -12.91 9.18
C PHE A 153 16.18 -11.90 10.23
N GLY A 154 15.26 -10.99 9.90
CA GLY A 154 14.71 -9.99 10.79
C GLY A 154 13.63 -10.53 11.72
N LEU A 155 12.79 -11.49 11.28
CA LEU A 155 11.70 -12.03 12.08
C LEU A 155 12.12 -12.50 13.50
N PRO A 156 13.24 -13.22 13.70
CA PRO A 156 13.66 -13.58 15.05
C PRO A 156 14.02 -12.38 15.91
N LYS A 157 14.57 -11.31 15.32
CA LYS A 157 14.93 -10.07 16.05
C LYS A 157 13.67 -9.33 16.47
N ILE A 158 12.70 -9.17 15.57
CA ILE A 158 11.39 -8.57 15.86
C ILE A 158 10.68 -9.37 16.95
N SER A 159 10.65 -10.70 16.84
CA SER A 159 10.04 -11.58 17.85
C SER A 159 10.70 -11.45 19.23
N LYS A 160 12.02 -11.27 19.27
CA LYS A 160 12.74 -11.02 20.53
C LYS A 160 12.37 -9.66 21.13
N GLU A 161 12.29 -8.61 20.30
CA GLU A 161 11.91 -7.27 20.78
C GLU A 161 10.45 -7.24 21.27
N LEU A 162 9.53 -7.94 20.60
CA LEU A 162 8.13 -8.05 21.04
C LEU A 162 7.98 -8.61 22.47
N LYS A 163 8.88 -9.50 22.90
CA LYS A 163 8.86 -10.03 24.27
C LYS A 163 9.08 -8.96 25.33
N THR A 164 9.70 -7.83 24.98
CA THR A 164 9.84 -6.70 25.92
C THR A 164 8.52 -6.05 26.29
N LEU A 165 7.48 -6.26 25.47
CA LEU A 165 6.14 -5.74 25.68
C LEU A 165 5.25 -6.68 26.53
N GLU A 166 5.62 -7.97 26.69
CA GLU A 166 4.81 -8.95 27.44
C GLU A 166 4.52 -8.54 28.90
N PRO A 167 5.52 -8.00 29.68
CA PRO A 167 5.28 -7.55 31.05
C PRO A 167 4.24 -6.42 31.15
N TYR A 168 3.98 -5.70 30.07
CA TYR A 168 3.02 -4.61 29.99
C TYR A 168 1.64 -5.06 29.48
N GLY A 169 1.42 -6.36 29.32
CA GLY A 169 0.14 -6.94 28.90
C GLY A 169 -0.11 -6.99 27.40
N TYR A 170 0.93 -6.77 26.58
CA TYR A 170 0.82 -6.95 25.13
C TYR A 170 1.14 -8.40 24.75
N HIS A 171 0.22 -9.07 24.09
CA HIS A 171 0.38 -10.45 23.64
C HIS A 171 0.20 -10.55 22.12
N VAL A 172 1.27 -10.83 21.41
CA VAL A 172 1.27 -10.98 19.94
C VAL A 172 1.39 -12.45 19.60
N LYS A 173 0.32 -13.04 19.07
CA LYS A 173 0.29 -14.47 18.68
C LYS A 173 1.17 -14.77 17.47
N ASN A 174 1.27 -13.83 16.54
CA ASN A 174 2.03 -13.98 15.31
C ASN A 174 2.68 -12.64 14.92
N THR A 175 4.00 -12.63 14.84
CA THR A 175 4.76 -11.41 14.45
C THR A 175 4.34 -10.88 13.08
N LEU A 176 3.98 -11.76 12.13
CA LEU A 176 3.53 -11.35 10.81
C LEU A 176 2.21 -10.55 10.83
N SER A 177 1.33 -10.79 11.83
CA SER A 177 0.07 -10.04 11.94
C SER A 177 0.24 -8.55 12.24
N LEU A 178 1.43 -8.12 12.68
CA LEU A 178 1.75 -6.70 12.84
C LEU A 178 1.96 -6.00 11.49
N VAL A 179 2.60 -6.69 10.54
CA VAL A 179 2.98 -6.12 9.24
C VAL A 179 2.02 -6.49 8.11
N GLN A 180 1.26 -7.56 8.28
CA GLN A 180 0.29 -8.04 7.28
C GLN A 180 -1.02 -8.43 7.97
N ASN A 181 -2.12 -7.84 7.52
CA ASN A 181 -3.45 -8.22 7.99
C ASN A 181 -3.86 -9.55 7.36
N ASP A 182 -4.53 -10.37 8.13
CA ASP A 182 -5.21 -11.57 7.62
C ASP A 182 -6.64 -11.25 7.12
N ASN A 183 -7.28 -12.24 6.51
CA ASN A 183 -8.64 -12.10 6.00
C ASN A 183 -9.73 -12.01 7.09
N SER A 184 -9.38 -12.07 8.38
CA SER A 184 -10.30 -11.86 9.50
C SER A 184 -10.21 -10.45 10.11
N THR A 185 -9.29 -9.61 9.61
CA THR A 185 -9.06 -8.27 10.13
C THR A 185 -9.82 -7.25 9.30
N ASP A 186 -10.75 -6.52 9.93
CA ASP A 186 -11.45 -5.42 9.26
C ASP A 186 -10.46 -4.40 8.72
N SER A 187 -10.51 -4.15 7.41
CA SER A 187 -9.52 -3.35 6.70
C SER A 187 -10.19 -2.45 5.66
N ILE A 188 -9.81 -1.17 5.63
CA ILE A 188 -10.18 -0.23 4.59
C ILE A 188 -8.99 -0.04 3.66
N VAL A 189 -9.19 -0.30 2.38
CA VAL A 189 -8.17 -0.14 1.34
C VAL A 189 -8.58 1.05 0.46
N TYR A 190 -7.69 2.04 0.33
CA TYR A 190 -7.98 3.26 -0.43
C TYR A 190 -7.75 3.09 -1.92
N THR A 191 -8.40 2.08 -2.47
CA THR A 191 -8.49 1.83 -3.91
C THR A 191 -9.79 1.12 -4.25
N SER A 192 -10.11 0.97 -5.54
CA SER A 192 -11.26 0.16 -5.95
C SER A 192 -10.95 -1.34 -5.95
N GLU A 193 -11.99 -2.15 -5.85
CA GLU A 193 -11.86 -3.60 -5.98
C GLU A 193 -11.26 -4.00 -7.35
N ASN A 194 -11.61 -3.27 -8.42
CA ASN A 194 -11.10 -3.53 -9.76
C ASN A 194 -9.63 -3.14 -9.93
N PHE A 195 -9.14 -2.11 -9.25
CA PHE A 195 -7.74 -1.71 -9.32
C PHE A 195 -6.85 -2.52 -8.37
N GLN A 196 -7.39 -3.06 -7.27
CA GLN A 196 -6.67 -3.94 -6.36
C GLN A 196 -6.25 -5.24 -7.06
N PRO A 197 -4.95 -5.61 -7.08
CA PRO A 197 -4.52 -6.92 -7.58
C PRO A 197 -5.11 -8.07 -6.76
N CYS A 198 -5.62 -9.10 -7.44
CA CYS A 198 -6.19 -10.29 -6.80
C CYS A 198 -7.27 -9.95 -5.74
N SER A 199 -8.12 -8.96 -5.99
CA SER A 199 -9.13 -8.48 -5.02
C SER A 199 -10.04 -9.59 -4.52
N GLU A 200 -10.36 -10.57 -5.34
CA GLU A 200 -11.16 -11.74 -5.00
C GLU A 200 -10.53 -12.62 -3.90
N SER A 201 -9.21 -12.52 -3.67
CA SER A 201 -8.53 -13.27 -2.60
C SER A 201 -8.77 -12.70 -1.19
N PHE A 202 -9.28 -11.48 -1.09
CA PHE A 202 -9.61 -10.84 0.17
C PHE A 202 -11.06 -11.16 0.57
N SER A 203 -11.31 -11.30 1.87
CA SER A 203 -12.66 -11.56 2.42
C SER A 203 -13.50 -10.26 2.46
N ASP A 204 -14.74 -10.35 2.91
CA ASP A 204 -15.63 -9.20 3.09
C ASP A 204 -15.24 -8.33 4.29
N HIS A 205 -14.21 -8.72 5.08
CA HIS A 205 -13.54 -7.86 6.04
C HIS A 205 -12.67 -6.77 5.37
N TYR A 206 -12.54 -6.80 4.04
CA TYR A 206 -11.83 -5.77 3.28
C TYR A 206 -12.81 -4.89 2.52
N LEU A 207 -12.94 -3.64 2.95
CA LEU A 207 -13.67 -2.61 2.21
C LEU A 207 -12.73 -1.91 1.24
N PHE A 208 -12.96 -2.05 -0.06
CA PHE A 208 -12.30 -1.25 -1.11
C PHE A 208 -13.05 0.06 -1.27
N ALA A 209 -12.65 1.05 -0.45
CA ALA A 209 -13.37 2.31 -0.33
C ALA A 209 -13.19 3.26 -1.52
N GLY A 210 -12.24 2.98 -2.41
CA GLY A 210 -11.80 3.93 -3.42
C GLY A 210 -10.75 4.91 -2.87
N PRO A 211 -10.13 5.71 -3.74
CA PRO A 211 -9.08 6.63 -3.35
C PRO A 211 -9.58 7.70 -2.39
N SER A 212 -8.73 8.07 -1.42
CA SER A 212 -9.03 9.15 -0.49
C SER A 212 -8.78 10.52 -1.13
N VAL A 213 -9.58 10.85 -2.13
CA VAL A 213 -9.49 12.11 -2.88
C VAL A 213 -10.68 13.00 -2.57
N PHE A 214 -10.41 14.26 -2.19
CA PHE A 214 -11.44 15.25 -1.85
C PHE A 214 -11.59 16.31 -2.90
N SER A 215 -11.88 15.95 -4.10
CA SER A 215 -12.10 16.95 -5.13
C SER A 215 -13.43 16.73 -5.83
N LYS A 216 -14.21 17.81 -5.91
CA LYS A 216 -15.34 17.91 -6.83
C LYS A 216 -14.86 18.31 -8.24
N VAL A 217 -13.55 18.55 -8.39
CA VAL A 217 -12.96 18.88 -9.69
C VAL A 217 -13.10 17.67 -10.60
N MET A 218 -13.56 17.93 -11.81
CA MET A 218 -13.64 16.93 -12.88
C MET A 218 -12.47 17.11 -13.82
N PRO A 219 -12.05 16.05 -14.53
CA PRO A 219 -11.08 16.19 -15.62
C PRO A 219 -11.53 17.28 -16.58
N LEU A 220 -10.66 18.25 -16.85
CA LEU A 220 -10.96 19.34 -17.75
C LEU A 220 -10.70 18.91 -19.21
N LYS A 221 -11.46 19.50 -20.15
CA LYS A 221 -11.21 19.25 -21.57
C LYS A 221 -9.79 19.67 -21.96
N LYS A 222 -9.19 18.92 -22.87
CA LYS A 222 -7.86 19.19 -23.41
C LYS A 222 -7.74 20.63 -23.91
N LYS A 223 -6.58 21.24 -23.64
CA LYS A 223 -6.16 22.52 -24.21
C LYS A 223 -5.54 22.27 -25.58
N ASP A 224 -5.33 23.36 -26.35
CA ASP A 224 -4.65 23.29 -27.66
C ASP A 224 -3.22 22.74 -27.56
N ARG A 225 -2.61 22.85 -26.37
CA ARG A 225 -1.26 22.36 -26.08
C ARG A 225 -1.31 21.37 -24.89
N PRO A 226 -0.81 20.11 -25.07
CA PRO A 226 -0.81 19.13 -24.01
C PRO A 226 0.03 19.56 -22.81
N LEU A 227 -0.40 19.19 -21.60
CA LEU A 227 0.32 19.41 -20.35
C LEU A 227 0.96 18.10 -19.86
N VAL A 228 2.28 18.14 -19.66
CA VAL A 228 3.04 17.10 -18.98
C VAL A 228 3.31 17.53 -17.55
N TYR A 229 2.84 16.77 -16.58
CA TYR A 229 3.15 16.98 -15.17
C TYR A 229 4.23 16.02 -14.71
N ILE A 230 5.16 16.45 -13.85
CA ILE A 230 6.27 15.64 -13.34
C ILE A 230 6.35 15.80 -11.82
N SER A 231 6.28 14.66 -11.09
CA SER A 231 6.50 14.66 -9.65
C SER A 231 7.07 13.32 -9.17
N MET A 232 8.14 13.38 -8.40
CA MET A 232 8.77 12.22 -7.77
C MET A 232 8.30 12.00 -6.33
N GLY A 233 7.17 12.62 -5.93
CA GLY A 233 6.57 12.49 -4.60
C GLY A 233 7.24 13.33 -3.52
N THR A 234 7.13 12.89 -2.26
CA THR A 234 7.56 13.68 -1.10
C THR A 234 8.79 13.12 -0.38
N VAL A 235 9.16 11.87 -0.62
CA VAL A 235 10.24 11.18 0.13
C VAL A 235 11.54 11.07 -0.68
N ILE A 236 11.47 10.56 -1.92
CA ILE A 236 12.64 10.38 -2.81
C ILE A 236 12.49 11.33 -4.01
N ASN A 237 12.44 12.61 -3.74
CA ASN A 237 12.17 13.64 -4.74
C ASN A 237 13.38 14.53 -5.06
N GLU A 238 14.47 14.46 -4.31
CA GLU A 238 15.73 15.16 -4.60
C GLU A 238 16.49 14.47 -5.75
N ARG A 239 15.94 14.58 -6.98
CA ARG A 239 16.43 13.92 -8.18
C ARG A 239 16.74 14.92 -9.31
N PRO A 240 17.69 15.86 -9.09
CA PRO A 240 18.03 16.86 -10.11
C PRO A 240 18.50 16.24 -11.43
N ASP A 241 19.20 15.10 -11.37
CA ASP A 241 19.60 14.30 -12.52
C ASP A 241 18.41 13.90 -13.41
N PHE A 242 17.34 13.39 -12.80
CA PHE A 242 16.14 12.97 -13.51
C PHE A 242 15.33 14.14 -14.04
N TYR A 243 15.17 15.21 -13.24
CA TYR A 243 14.47 16.42 -13.71
C TYR A 243 15.21 17.07 -14.89
N SER A 244 16.54 17.13 -14.87
CA SER A 244 17.34 17.65 -16.00
C SER A 244 17.11 16.84 -17.27
N LYS A 245 17.07 15.49 -17.17
CA LYS A 245 16.75 14.60 -18.30
C LYS A 245 15.33 14.85 -18.83
N CYS A 246 14.35 15.06 -17.94
CA CYS A 246 12.97 15.38 -18.31
C CYS A 246 12.88 16.71 -19.07
N ILE A 247 13.58 17.75 -18.60
CA ILE A 247 13.65 19.07 -19.24
C ILE A 247 14.25 18.91 -20.64
N GLU A 248 15.38 18.21 -20.77
CA GLU A 248 16.03 17.95 -22.05
C GLU A 248 15.13 17.17 -23.02
N ALA A 249 14.39 16.19 -22.50
CA ALA A 249 13.45 15.38 -23.29
C ALA A 249 12.31 16.22 -23.88
N LEU A 250 11.78 17.19 -23.10
CA LEU A 250 10.51 17.85 -23.39
C LEU A 250 10.66 19.28 -23.95
N LYS A 251 11.84 19.90 -23.84
CA LYS A 251 12.07 21.27 -24.29
C LYS A 251 11.74 21.53 -25.76
N ALA A 252 11.89 20.51 -26.62
CA ALA A 252 11.65 20.61 -28.05
C ALA A 252 10.26 20.11 -28.48
N LEU A 253 9.46 19.59 -27.56
CA LEU A 253 8.11 19.13 -27.85
C LEU A 253 7.11 20.30 -27.72
N ASN A 254 6.04 20.24 -28.51
CA ASN A 254 4.94 21.19 -28.41
C ASN A 254 4.03 20.86 -27.20
N VAL A 255 4.59 20.88 -26.00
CA VAL A 255 3.90 20.60 -24.72
C VAL A 255 4.22 21.67 -23.69
N ASP A 256 3.32 21.90 -22.75
CA ASP A 256 3.63 22.62 -21.51
C ASP A 256 4.08 21.62 -20.45
N VAL A 257 5.00 22.02 -19.59
CA VAL A 257 5.56 21.15 -18.54
C VAL A 257 5.46 21.84 -17.19
N ILE A 258 4.93 21.10 -16.20
CA ILE A 258 4.96 21.51 -14.79
C ILE A 258 5.76 20.48 -14.01
N ILE A 259 6.74 20.94 -13.22
CA ILE A 259 7.56 20.10 -12.33
C ILE A 259 7.26 20.48 -10.88
N SER A 260 6.89 19.50 -10.05
CA SER A 260 6.87 19.64 -8.59
C SER A 260 8.10 18.93 -8.02
N TYR A 261 9.11 19.73 -7.57
CA TYR A 261 10.43 19.20 -7.22
C TYR A 261 10.65 18.99 -5.72
N GLY A 262 9.69 19.36 -4.87
CA GLY A 262 9.80 19.22 -3.43
C GLY A 262 10.50 20.38 -2.73
N LYS A 263 10.41 20.37 -1.38
CA LYS A 263 10.80 21.48 -0.52
C LYS A 263 12.33 21.67 -0.39
N PHE A 264 13.09 20.59 -0.53
CA PHE A 264 14.50 20.57 -0.14
C PHE A 264 15.47 20.65 -1.32
N MET A 265 14.97 20.52 -2.55
CA MET A 265 15.82 20.62 -3.75
C MET A 265 16.09 22.09 -4.11
N ASP A 266 17.37 22.43 -4.34
CA ASP A 266 17.75 23.72 -4.90
C ASP A 266 17.45 23.73 -6.42
N ILE A 267 16.49 24.54 -6.83
CA ILE A 267 16.08 24.67 -8.24
C ILE A 267 17.19 25.22 -9.13
N SER A 268 18.15 25.98 -8.57
CA SER A 268 19.27 26.58 -9.33
C SER A 268 20.16 25.54 -10.03
N ILE A 269 20.15 24.28 -9.50
CA ILE A 269 20.88 23.16 -10.09
C ILE A 269 20.36 22.82 -11.51
N LEU A 270 19.09 23.11 -11.80
CA LEU A 270 18.48 22.86 -13.11
C LEU A 270 18.83 23.94 -14.16
N GLY A 271 19.49 25.02 -13.74
CA GLY A 271 19.85 26.13 -14.63
C GLY A 271 18.65 26.91 -15.16
N THR A 272 18.80 27.50 -16.34
CA THR A 272 17.72 28.27 -16.99
C THR A 272 16.69 27.34 -17.59
N LEU A 273 15.44 27.47 -17.11
CA LEU A 273 14.34 26.65 -17.63
C LEU A 273 13.88 27.14 -19.01
N PRO A 274 13.55 26.24 -19.94
CA PRO A 274 12.89 26.60 -21.21
C PRO A 274 11.53 27.27 -20.99
N GLU A 275 11.05 28.07 -21.96
CA GLU A 275 9.78 28.80 -21.86
C GLU A 275 8.56 27.91 -21.60
N ASN A 276 8.59 26.67 -22.09
CA ASN A 276 7.50 25.71 -21.90
C ASN A 276 7.57 24.96 -20.57
N VAL A 277 8.59 25.16 -19.72
CA VAL A 277 8.80 24.45 -18.46
C VAL A 277 8.63 25.39 -17.27
N LYS A 278 7.76 25.03 -16.34
CA LYS A 278 7.60 25.70 -15.05
C LYS A 278 7.89 24.72 -13.93
N ALA A 279 8.65 25.14 -12.92
CA ALA A 279 8.99 24.32 -11.78
C ALA A 279 8.60 25.01 -10.47
N TYR A 280 8.01 24.22 -9.55
CA TYR A 280 7.53 24.70 -8.26
C TYR A 280 7.95 23.74 -7.15
N PRO A 281 8.25 24.22 -5.94
CA PRO A 281 8.51 23.33 -4.81
C PRO A 281 7.27 22.53 -4.41
N TYR A 282 6.09 23.11 -4.61
CA TYR A 282 4.79 22.49 -4.31
C TYR A 282 3.72 23.02 -5.27
N VAL A 283 2.77 22.18 -5.63
CA VAL A 283 1.57 22.53 -6.42
C VAL A 283 0.34 21.90 -5.79
N ASP A 284 -0.86 22.44 -6.05
CA ASP A 284 -2.10 21.70 -5.85
C ASP A 284 -2.16 20.59 -6.91
N GLN A 285 -1.79 19.35 -6.49
CA GLN A 285 -1.62 18.23 -7.39
C GLN A 285 -2.94 17.87 -8.10
N LEU A 286 -4.08 17.94 -7.41
CA LEU A 286 -5.37 17.63 -8.01
C LEU A 286 -5.78 18.67 -9.06
N ASP A 287 -5.51 19.97 -8.82
CA ASP A 287 -5.75 21.00 -9.80
C ASP A 287 -4.89 20.80 -11.06
N VAL A 288 -3.61 20.51 -10.88
CA VAL A 288 -2.69 20.24 -12.00
C VAL A 288 -3.10 18.98 -12.75
N LEU A 289 -3.35 17.86 -12.04
CA LEU A 289 -3.73 16.58 -12.65
C LEU A 289 -5.05 16.69 -13.43
N SER A 290 -5.99 17.53 -12.99
CA SER A 290 -7.25 17.74 -13.72
C SER A 290 -7.06 18.26 -15.14
N LYS A 291 -5.89 18.84 -15.43
CA LYS A 291 -5.52 19.45 -16.72
C LYS A 291 -4.39 18.72 -17.42
N THR A 292 -3.90 17.63 -16.82
CA THR A 292 -2.72 16.89 -17.27
C THR A 292 -3.07 15.86 -18.34
N ASP A 293 -2.30 15.85 -19.42
CA ASP A 293 -2.40 14.85 -20.48
C ASP A 293 -1.44 13.67 -20.28
N VAL A 294 -0.29 13.89 -19.61
CA VAL A 294 0.67 12.86 -19.22
C VAL A 294 1.29 13.19 -17.88
N PHE A 295 1.25 12.26 -16.94
CA PHE A 295 1.90 12.39 -15.65
C PHE A 295 3.13 11.48 -15.55
N ILE A 296 4.34 12.06 -15.39
CA ILE A 296 5.56 11.30 -15.08
C ILE A 296 5.69 11.17 -13.57
N THR A 297 5.61 9.95 -13.06
CA THR A 297 5.47 9.71 -11.62
C THR A 297 6.39 8.59 -11.11
N HIS A 298 6.79 8.70 -9.82
CA HIS A 298 7.45 7.64 -9.06
C HIS A 298 6.52 6.48 -8.67
N CYS A 299 5.24 6.54 -9.01
CA CYS A 299 4.24 5.50 -8.76
C CYS A 299 3.88 5.29 -7.29
N GLY A 300 3.97 6.31 -6.43
CA GLY A 300 3.38 6.27 -5.08
C GLY A 300 1.85 6.13 -5.18
N MET A 301 1.26 5.28 -4.34
CA MET A 301 -0.17 4.92 -4.43
C MET A 301 -1.10 6.12 -4.47
N ASN A 302 -0.88 7.12 -3.59
CA ASN A 302 -1.72 8.31 -3.57
C ASN A 302 -1.63 9.10 -4.88
N SER A 303 -0.42 9.34 -5.40
CA SER A 303 -0.21 10.07 -6.65
C SER A 303 -0.81 9.36 -7.85
N VAL A 304 -0.71 8.05 -7.92
CA VAL A 304 -1.33 7.22 -8.96
C VAL A 304 -2.86 7.26 -8.84
N SER A 305 -3.38 7.14 -7.62
CA SER A 305 -4.82 7.20 -7.36
C SER A 305 -5.40 8.57 -7.74
N GLU A 306 -4.71 9.66 -7.42
CA GLU A 306 -5.10 11.02 -7.81
C GLU A 306 -5.06 11.20 -9.33
N SER A 307 -4.02 10.67 -9.98
CA SER A 307 -3.89 10.70 -11.44
C SER A 307 -5.05 9.96 -12.13
N LEU A 308 -5.33 8.73 -11.72
CA LEU A 308 -6.44 7.94 -12.25
C LEU A 308 -7.80 8.57 -11.92
N TYR A 309 -7.97 9.17 -10.74
CA TYR A 309 -9.18 9.90 -10.37
C TYR A 309 -9.43 11.13 -11.27
N MET A 310 -8.35 11.73 -11.81
CA MET A 310 -8.38 12.81 -12.79
C MET A 310 -8.25 12.33 -14.23
N ALA A 311 -8.32 11.02 -14.48
CA ALA A 311 -8.22 10.41 -15.80
C ALA A 311 -6.92 10.78 -16.56
N ALA A 312 -5.82 11.04 -15.84
CA ALA A 312 -4.53 11.37 -16.43
C ALA A 312 -3.67 10.10 -16.58
N PRO A 313 -3.30 9.70 -17.82
CA PRO A 313 -2.42 8.55 -18.04
C PRO A 313 -0.97 8.87 -17.64
N MET A 314 -0.16 7.83 -17.40
CA MET A 314 1.11 7.99 -16.71
C MET A 314 2.31 7.36 -17.44
N VAL A 315 3.46 8.03 -17.34
CA VAL A 315 4.80 7.44 -17.51
C VAL A 315 5.30 7.03 -16.11
N LEU A 316 5.62 5.76 -15.94
CA LEU A 316 5.80 5.10 -14.64
C LEU A 316 7.29 4.88 -14.36
N TYR A 317 7.84 5.52 -13.31
CA TYR A 317 9.23 5.42 -12.90
C TYR A 317 9.37 5.02 -11.43
N PRO A 318 9.02 3.78 -11.05
CA PRO A 318 9.02 3.31 -9.67
C PRO A 318 10.42 3.21 -9.07
N GLN A 319 10.57 3.59 -7.80
CA GLN A 319 11.83 3.60 -7.05
C GLN A 319 11.91 2.45 -6.01
N THR A 320 10.75 1.95 -5.54
CA THR A 320 10.64 0.91 -4.51
C THR A 320 9.84 -0.29 -4.98
N GLY A 321 9.95 -1.42 -4.26
CA GLY A 321 9.20 -2.63 -4.60
C GLY A 321 7.67 -2.46 -4.52
N GLU A 322 7.19 -1.61 -3.61
CA GLU A 322 5.77 -1.26 -3.51
C GLU A 322 5.31 -0.41 -4.71
N GLN A 323 6.07 0.65 -5.04
CA GLN A 323 5.80 1.49 -6.20
C GLN A 323 5.82 0.69 -7.50
N TYR A 324 6.66 -0.35 -7.59
CA TYR A 324 6.69 -1.26 -8.71
C TYR A 324 5.38 -2.07 -8.83
N ALA A 325 4.79 -2.50 -7.70
CA ALA A 325 3.49 -3.18 -7.73
C ALA A 325 2.39 -2.28 -8.27
N VAL A 326 2.38 -1.00 -7.86
CA VAL A 326 1.42 -0.01 -8.35
C VAL A 326 1.64 0.25 -9.85
N ALA A 327 2.89 0.48 -10.26
CA ALA A 327 3.24 0.71 -11.66
C ALA A 327 2.84 -0.47 -12.55
N ARG A 328 3.12 -1.70 -12.11
CA ARG A 328 2.71 -2.92 -12.82
C ARG A 328 1.18 -2.96 -13.00
N ARG A 329 0.42 -2.62 -11.96
CA ARG A 329 -1.05 -2.62 -12.07
C ARG A 329 -1.56 -1.56 -13.03
N VAL A 330 -0.98 -0.35 -13.04
CA VAL A 330 -1.29 0.70 -14.02
C VAL A 330 -1.01 0.22 -15.45
N THR A 331 0.11 -0.46 -15.67
CA THR A 331 0.44 -1.05 -16.98
C THR A 331 -0.56 -2.15 -17.38
N GLU A 332 -0.96 -3.02 -16.46
CA GLU A 332 -1.94 -4.09 -16.74
C GLU A 332 -3.32 -3.55 -17.14
N ILE A 333 -3.75 -2.43 -16.59
CA ILE A 333 -5.01 -1.77 -17.00
C ILE A 333 -4.84 -0.83 -18.20
N ASN A 334 -3.64 -0.75 -18.78
CA ASN A 334 -3.28 0.12 -19.89
C ASN A 334 -3.50 1.62 -19.63
N ALA A 335 -3.35 2.08 -18.37
CA ALA A 335 -3.46 3.50 -18.04
C ALA A 335 -2.09 4.21 -17.95
N GLY A 336 -1.02 3.54 -18.39
CA GLY A 336 0.33 4.08 -18.41
C GLY A 336 1.36 3.10 -18.95
N THR A 337 2.55 3.62 -19.24
CA THR A 337 3.70 2.85 -19.74
C THR A 337 4.88 2.92 -18.76
N MET A 338 5.65 1.82 -18.64
CA MET A 338 6.84 1.76 -17.79
C MET A 338 8.01 2.48 -18.45
N LEU A 339 8.67 3.38 -17.75
CA LEU A 339 9.92 4.01 -18.20
C LEU A 339 11.08 3.05 -17.95
N ASN A 340 11.49 2.31 -18.98
CA ASN A 340 12.59 1.37 -18.91
C ASN A 340 13.95 2.01 -19.25
N ASP A 341 13.95 3.12 -19.96
CA ASP A 341 15.11 3.92 -20.32
C ASP A 341 14.90 5.36 -19.81
N ASP A 342 15.65 5.74 -18.79
CA ASP A 342 15.56 7.07 -18.16
C ASP A 342 16.46 8.12 -18.84
N SER A 343 16.94 7.86 -20.07
CA SER A 343 17.57 8.86 -20.91
C SER A 343 16.56 9.90 -21.39
N ALA A 344 17.05 11.06 -21.83
CA ALA A 344 16.18 12.10 -22.40
C ALA A 344 15.41 11.58 -23.65
N GLU A 345 16.00 10.68 -24.42
CA GLU A 345 15.34 10.04 -25.57
C GLU A 345 14.25 9.07 -25.11
N GLY A 346 14.55 8.20 -24.13
CA GLY A 346 13.57 7.26 -23.58
C GLY A 346 12.37 7.96 -22.95
N ILE A 347 12.59 9.03 -22.18
CA ILE A 347 11.53 9.84 -21.59
C ILE A 347 10.67 10.48 -22.69
N ARG A 348 11.30 11.06 -23.73
CA ARG A 348 10.59 11.66 -24.86
C ARG A 348 9.70 10.64 -25.56
N ASN A 349 10.24 9.47 -25.85
CA ASN A 349 9.52 8.41 -26.52
C ASN A 349 8.31 7.93 -25.70
N ALA A 350 8.47 7.74 -24.38
CA ALA A 350 7.38 7.33 -23.48
C ALA A 350 6.26 8.37 -23.42
N VAL A 351 6.60 9.67 -23.37
CA VAL A 351 5.60 10.76 -23.38
C VAL A 351 4.88 10.80 -24.74
N GLN A 352 5.60 10.70 -25.84
CA GLN A 352 5.00 10.68 -27.18
C GLN A 352 4.12 9.46 -27.41
N GLU A 353 4.48 8.29 -26.89
CA GLU A 353 3.67 7.08 -26.94
C GLU A 353 2.29 7.32 -26.32
N ILE A 354 2.24 7.91 -25.11
CA ILE A 354 0.96 8.20 -24.45
C ILE A 354 0.18 9.27 -25.20
N LEU A 355 0.81 10.36 -25.63
CA LEU A 355 0.15 11.44 -26.35
C LEU A 355 -0.45 11.01 -27.70
N ASN A 356 0.19 10.06 -28.38
CA ASN A 356 -0.22 9.57 -29.69
C ASN A 356 -1.17 8.36 -29.64
N ASN A 357 -1.40 7.77 -28.46
CA ASN A 357 -2.24 6.60 -28.30
C ASN A 357 -3.36 6.84 -27.28
N ASN A 358 -4.56 7.10 -27.78
CA ASN A 358 -5.73 7.38 -26.95
C ASN A 358 -6.14 6.24 -26.01
N SER A 359 -5.69 4.99 -26.26
CA SER A 359 -6.06 3.86 -25.40
C SER A 359 -5.64 4.04 -23.93
N TYR A 360 -4.55 4.78 -23.69
CA TYR A 360 -4.09 5.11 -22.32
C TYR A 360 -5.07 6.05 -21.61
N SER A 361 -5.52 7.09 -22.29
CA SER A 361 -6.48 8.05 -21.72
C SER A 361 -7.88 7.43 -21.55
N GLU A 362 -8.30 6.56 -22.46
CA GLU A 362 -9.56 5.80 -22.35
C GLU A 362 -9.53 4.85 -21.15
N ALA A 363 -8.43 4.15 -20.94
CA ALA A 363 -8.24 3.27 -19.79
C ALA A 363 -8.18 4.07 -18.47
N ALA A 364 -7.48 5.21 -18.44
CA ALA A 364 -7.46 6.09 -17.28
C ALA A 364 -8.86 6.65 -16.95
N MET A 365 -9.66 7.01 -17.97
CA MET A 365 -11.05 7.45 -17.80
C MET A 365 -11.93 6.34 -17.24
N LYS A 366 -11.80 5.11 -17.72
CA LYS A 366 -12.54 3.96 -17.19
C LYS A 366 -12.22 3.73 -15.71
N CYS A 367 -10.94 3.87 -15.32
CA CYS A 367 -10.54 3.76 -13.93
C CYS A 367 -11.07 4.93 -13.08
N CYS A 368 -11.12 6.15 -13.64
CA CYS A 368 -11.73 7.32 -13.01
C CYS A 368 -13.21 7.06 -12.68
N GLU A 369 -13.97 6.53 -13.61
CA GLU A 369 -15.37 6.16 -13.40
C GLU A 369 -15.52 5.09 -12.30
N ASP A 370 -14.69 4.06 -12.33
CA ASP A 370 -14.66 3.02 -11.30
C ASP A 370 -14.36 3.59 -9.90
N PHE A 371 -13.35 4.45 -9.79
CA PHE A 371 -12.99 5.11 -8.52
C PHE A 371 -14.10 6.00 -7.97
N ARG A 372 -14.84 6.70 -8.84
CA ARG A 372 -15.96 7.57 -8.45
C ARG A 372 -17.19 6.79 -7.99
N ASN A 373 -17.31 5.54 -8.38
CA ASN A 373 -18.41 4.65 -7.97
C ASN A 373 -18.10 3.87 -6.67
N CYS A 374 -16.90 4.02 -6.10
CA CYS A 374 -16.54 3.38 -4.84
C CYS A 374 -17.33 3.96 -3.65
N PRO A 375 -17.45 3.20 -2.53
CA PRO A 375 -18.17 3.63 -1.32
C PRO A 375 -17.68 4.96 -0.72
N GLY A 376 -16.40 5.30 -0.95
CA GLY A 376 -15.79 6.54 -0.49
C GLY A 376 -15.70 6.66 1.03
N THR A 377 -15.58 7.90 1.50
CA THR A 377 -15.48 8.22 2.93
C THR A 377 -16.73 7.83 3.72
N LYS A 378 -17.90 7.90 3.09
CA LYS A 378 -19.18 7.52 3.74
C LYS A 378 -19.22 6.03 4.03
N GLY A 379 -18.88 5.20 3.05
CA GLY A 379 -18.78 3.76 3.24
C GLY A 379 -17.69 3.37 4.24
N ALA A 380 -16.54 4.06 4.22
CA ALA A 380 -15.47 3.85 5.18
C ALA A 380 -15.90 4.18 6.62
N ALA A 381 -16.61 5.30 6.82
CA ALA A 381 -17.11 5.67 8.13
C ALA A 381 -18.17 4.67 8.64
N GLU A 382 -19.09 4.24 7.78
CA GLU A 382 -20.08 3.22 8.11
C GLU A 382 -19.44 1.88 8.47
N PHE A 383 -18.41 1.46 7.72
CA PHE A 383 -17.67 0.24 8.01
C PHE A 383 -16.97 0.30 9.38
N ILE A 384 -16.40 1.45 9.77
CA ILE A 384 -15.82 1.65 11.11
C ILE A 384 -16.91 1.64 12.19
N GLU A 385 -18.04 2.29 11.94
CA GLU A 385 -19.16 2.33 12.91
C GLU A 385 -19.74 0.93 13.16
N ASN A 386 -19.69 0.02 12.19
CA ASN A 386 -20.22 -1.34 12.31
C ASN A 386 -19.21 -2.34 12.86
N ALA A 387 -17.94 -1.96 13.05
CA ALA A 387 -16.92 -2.89 13.54
C ALA A 387 -17.26 -3.49 14.92
N PRO A 388 -16.95 -4.79 15.14
CA PRO A 388 -16.37 -5.73 14.19
C PRO A 388 -17.40 -6.15 13.11
N ASN A 389 -16.99 -6.17 11.85
CA ASN A 389 -17.83 -6.56 10.73
C ASN A 389 -17.93 -8.09 10.63
N THR A 390 -19.00 -8.59 10.03
CA THR A 390 -19.18 -10.01 9.72
C THR A 390 -18.86 -10.27 8.26
N SER A 391 -18.32 -11.45 7.97
CA SER A 391 -18.03 -11.89 6.60
C SER A 391 -18.80 -13.18 6.33
N ASP A 392 -19.79 -13.09 5.44
CA ASP A 392 -20.59 -14.23 4.97
C ASP A 392 -20.10 -14.76 3.62
N GLY A 393 -19.11 -14.10 3.02
CA GLY A 393 -18.55 -14.43 1.73
C GLY A 393 -17.53 -15.57 1.74
N ILE A 394 -17.12 -15.98 0.54
CA ILE A 394 -16.07 -17.02 0.37
C ILE A 394 -14.72 -16.41 0.72
N ASP A 395 -14.09 -16.91 1.78
CA ASP A 395 -12.67 -16.66 2.06
C ASP A 395 -11.80 -17.67 1.30
N ILE A 396 -11.32 -17.25 0.13
CA ILE A 396 -10.52 -18.09 -0.77
C ILE A 396 -9.23 -18.57 -0.10
N ILE A 397 -8.56 -17.72 0.67
CA ILE A 397 -7.30 -18.06 1.35
C ILE A 397 -7.55 -19.14 2.41
N SER A 398 -8.60 -18.99 3.22
CA SER A 398 -8.97 -19.99 4.22
C SER A 398 -9.30 -21.35 3.56
N GLU A 399 -10.05 -21.35 2.47
CA GLU A 399 -10.38 -22.57 1.72
C GLU A 399 -9.13 -23.23 1.11
N LEU A 400 -8.21 -22.45 0.56
CA LEU A 400 -6.95 -22.95 0.02
C LEU A 400 -6.04 -23.52 1.12
N HIS A 401 -5.93 -22.84 2.26
CA HIS A 401 -5.15 -23.33 3.40
C HIS A 401 -5.70 -24.64 3.95
N LYS A 402 -7.03 -24.78 4.06
CA LYS A 402 -7.67 -26.06 4.45
C LYS A 402 -7.36 -27.17 3.45
N SER A 403 -7.30 -26.87 2.15
CA SER A 403 -6.99 -27.84 1.11
C SER A 403 -5.52 -28.22 1.05
N ARG A 404 -4.61 -27.28 1.37
CA ARG A 404 -3.15 -27.45 1.25
C ARG A 404 -2.63 -28.62 2.07
N GLY A 405 -3.07 -28.75 3.31
CA GLY A 405 -2.70 -29.86 4.19
C GLY A 405 -3.09 -31.22 3.59
N LYS A 406 -4.31 -31.29 3.04
CA LYS A 406 -4.80 -32.50 2.38
C LYS A 406 -4.00 -32.81 1.11
N LEU A 407 -3.70 -31.80 0.28
CA LEU A 407 -2.89 -31.95 -0.93
C LEU A 407 -1.47 -32.44 -0.61
N MET A 408 -0.84 -31.82 0.40
CA MET A 408 0.49 -32.25 0.86
C MET A 408 0.47 -33.68 1.38
N LEU A 409 -0.54 -34.07 2.15
CA LEU A 409 -0.71 -35.46 2.63
C LEU A 409 -0.87 -36.44 1.46
N CYS A 410 -1.76 -36.12 0.51
CA CYS A 410 -1.96 -36.96 -0.69
C CYS A 410 -0.67 -37.07 -1.51
N TYR A 411 0.04 -35.96 -1.71
CA TYR A 411 1.33 -35.97 -2.41
C TYR A 411 2.33 -36.92 -1.74
N TRP A 412 2.51 -36.83 -0.41
CA TRP A 412 3.46 -37.67 0.31
C TRP A 412 3.04 -39.14 0.37
N LEU A 413 1.75 -39.44 0.43
CA LEU A 413 1.27 -40.83 0.33
C LEU A 413 1.61 -41.45 -1.03
N ILE A 414 1.42 -40.67 -2.12
CA ILE A 414 1.79 -41.13 -3.46
C ILE A 414 3.33 -41.24 -3.58
N ALA A 415 4.08 -40.25 -3.10
CA ALA A 415 5.53 -40.30 -3.12
C ALA A 415 6.11 -41.50 -2.36
N ILE A 416 5.57 -41.83 -1.18
CA ILE A 416 5.97 -42.98 -0.39
C ILE A 416 5.65 -44.27 -1.16
N ALA A 417 4.48 -44.38 -1.76
CA ALA A 417 4.12 -45.56 -2.56
C ALA A 417 5.09 -45.78 -3.73
N VAL A 418 5.47 -44.67 -4.43
CA VAL A 418 6.46 -44.69 -5.51
C VAL A 418 7.84 -45.08 -4.99
N LEU A 419 8.27 -44.55 -3.83
CA LEU A 419 9.55 -44.92 -3.20
C LEU A 419 9.61 -46.40 -2.83
N VAL A 420 8.54 -46.93 -2.27
CA VAL A 420 8.45 -48.39 -1.94
C VAL A 420 8.53 -49.23 -3.22
N ALA A 421 7.76 -48.88 -4.25
CA ALA A 421 7.80 -49.61 -5.52
C ALA A 421 9.19 -49.54 -6.17
N ALA A 422 9.83 -48.36 -6.15
CA ALA A 422 11.21 -48.17 -6.66
C ALA A 422 12.20 -49.05 -5.88
N GLY A 423 12.07 -49.15 -4.55
CA GLY A 423 12.93 -50.02 -3.72
C GLY A 423 12.91 -51.47 -4.16
N PHE A 424 11.75 -51.97 -4.55
CA PHE A 424 11.61 -53.34 -5.08
C PHE A 424 12.11 -53.48 -6.54
N LEU A 425 12.00 -52.44 -7.35
CA LEU A 425 12.34 -52.51 -8.79
C LEU A 425 13.83 -52.21 -9.06
N ILE A 426 14.41 -51.21 -8.42
CA ILE A 426 15.77 -50.72 -8.71
C ILE A 426 16.75 -50.91 -7.52
N GLY A 427 16.27 -51.38 -6.40
CA GLY A 427 17.04 -51.58 -5.17
C GLY A 427 17.05 -50.34 -4.26
N TRP A 428 17.08 -50.61 -2.95
CA TRP A 428 16.96 -49.62 -1.88
C TRP A 428 18.11 -48.61 -1.85
N SER A 429 19.26 -48.93 -2.42
CA SER A 429 20.43 -48.02 -2.44
C SER A 429 20.20 -46.74 -3.25
N TYR A 430 19.21 -46.71 -4.16
CA TYR A 430 18.93 -45.57 -5.02
C TYR A 430 17.65 -44.80 -4.61
N VAL A 431 16.88 -45.36 -3.68
CA VAL A 431 15.57 -44.79 -3.28
C VAL A 431 15.70 -43.38 -2.68
N TRP A 432 16.81 -43.09 -2.00
CA TRP A 432 17.06 -41.78 -1.42
C TRP A 432 17.10 -40.68 -2.47
N ILE A 433 17.60 -40.92 -3.69
CA ILE A 433 17.63 -39.94 -4.80
C ILE A 433 16.22 -39.52 -5.17
N ILE A 434 15.31 -40.53 -5.30
CA ILE A 434 13.90 -40.27 -5.61
C ILE A 434 13.23 -39.55 -4.44
N GLY A 435 13.58 -39.89 -3.21
CA GLY A 435 13.09 -39.19 -2.00
C GLY A 435 13.47 -37.72 -1.94
N VAL A 436 14.72 -37.41 -2.26
CA VAL A 436 15.18 -36.00 -2.35
C VAL A 436 14.44 -35.27 -3.46
N ALA A 437 14.31 -35.86 -4.65
CA ALA A 437 13.57 -35.28 -5.75
C ALA A 437 12.09 -35.04 -5.39
N ALA A 438 11.43 -35.99 -4.72
CA ALA A 438 10.06 -35.86 -4.22
C ALA A 438 9.97 -34.69 -3.21
N GLY A 439 10.94 -34.56 -2.30
CA GLY A 439 11.00 -33.45 -1.35
C GLY A 439 11.08 -32.08 -2.04
N VAL A 440 11.99 -31.96 -3.00
CA VAL A 440 12.17 -30.71 -3.77
C VAL A 440 10.95 -30.36 -4.59
N LEU A 441 10.25 -31.34 -5.16
CA LEU A 441 9.09 -31.11 -6.04
C LEU A 441 7.76 -30.96 -5.28
N SER A 442 7.70 -31.28 -4.00
CA SER A 442 6.46 -31.27 -3.21
C SER A 442 5.77 -29.90 -3.22
N THR A 443 6.51 -28.85 -2.88
CA THR A 443 5.95 -27.48 -2.80
C THR A 443 5.59 -26.93 -4.18
N PRO A 444 6.43 -26.98 -5.23
CA PRO A 444 6.05 -26.55 -6.57
C PRO A 444 4.80 -27.24 -7.11
N ILE A 445 4.67 -28.56 -6.95
CA ILE A 445 3.51 -29.31 -7.45
C ILE A 445 2.23 -28.89 -6.71
N VAL A 446 2.30 -28.79 -5.38
CA VAL A 446 1.15 -28.33 -4.59
C VAL A 446 0.75 -26.91 -4.95
N ASN A 447 1.71 -26.02 -5.17
CA ASN A 447 1.44 -24.63 -5.56
C ASN A 447 0.73 -24.56 -6.93
N VAL A 448 1.15 -25.34 -7.93
CA VAL A 448 0.47 -25.39 -9.24
C VAL A 448 -0.99 -25.84 -9.10
N ILE A 449 -1.26 -26.81 -8.21
CA ILE A 449 -2.63 -27.26 -7.95
C ILE A 449 -3.43 -26.15 -7.25
N GLN A 450 -2.83 -25.48 -6.29
CA GLN A 450 -3.47 -24.38 -5.56
C GLN A 450 -3.75 -23.17 -6.46
N ASP A 451 -2.86 -22.82 -7.38
CA ASP A 451 -3.11 -21.77 -8.36
C ASP A 451 -4.35 -22.08 -9.22
N LYS A 452 -4.53 -23.34 -9.65
CA LYS A 452 -5.75 -23.78 -10.35
C LYS A 452 -7.01 -23.76 -9.46
N GLN A 453 -6.87 -24.08 -8.19
CA GLN A 453 -7.98 -24.01 -7.23
C GLN A 453 -8.36 -22.54 -6.97
N TYR A 454 -7.38 -21.68 -6.84
CA TYR A 454 -7.57 -20.23 -6.70
C TYR A 454 -8.41 -19.68 -7.86
N GLU A 455 -8.03 -19.94 -9.11
CA GLU A 455 -8.78 -19.45 -10.29
C GLU A 455 -10.25 -19.90 -10.28
N LYS A 456 -10.53 -21.17 -9.90
CA LYS A 456 -11.90 -21.68 -9.77
C LYS A 456 -12.71 -20.98 -8.68
N LEU A 457 -12.08 -20.75 -7.52
CA LEU A 457 -12.74 -20.08 -6.39
C LEU A 457 -12.95 -18.59 -6.69
N ALA A 458 -11.98 -17.96 -7.34
CA ALA A 458 -12.06 -16.57 -7.79
C ALA A 458 -13.20 -16.37 -8.79
N GLU A 459 -13.31 -17.27 -9.80
CA GLU A 459 -14.42 -17.24 -10.76
C GLU A 459 -15.78 -17.44 -10.08
N LYS A 460 -15.86 -18.38 -9.11
CA LYS A 460 -17.08 -18.60 -8.33
C LYS A 460 -17.46 -17.36 -7.53
N LYS A 461 -16.49 -16.71 -6.87
CA LYS A 461 -16.74 -15.50 -6.09
C LYS A 461 -17.20 -14.32 -6.96
N ARG A 462 -16.58 -14.13 -8.14
CA ARG A 462 -17.02 -13.10 -9.11
C ARG A 462 -18.47 -13.32 -9.56
N LYS A 463 -18.86 -14.58 -9.84
CA LYS A 463 -20.26 -14.93 -10.23
C LYS A 463 -21.29 -14.72 -9.11
N LEU A 464 -20.87 -14.75 -7.85
CA LEU A 464 -21.77 -14.47 -6.72
C LEU A 464 -21.96 -12.96 -6.47
N LYS A 465 -21.01 -12.14 -6.94
CA LYS A 465 -21.08 -10.67 -6.83
C LYS A 465 -21.74 -9.99 -8.05
N SER A 466 -21.84 -10.68 -9.19
CA SER A 466 -22.55 -10.22 -10.40
C SER A 466 -24.06 -10.51 -10.32
#